data_93dc2fae73399a734ee5b55167e0aab7
#
_entry.id   93dc2fae73399a734ee5b55167e0aab7
#
_cell.length_a   1.000
_cell.length_b   1.000
_cell.length_c   1.000
_cell.angle_alpha   90.00
_cell.angle_beta   90.00
_cell.angle_gamma   90.00
#
_symmetry.space_group_name_H-M   'P 1'
#
loop_
_entity.id
_entity.type
_entity.pdbx_description
1 polymer ?
#
loop_
_entity_poly.entity_id
_entity_poly.type
_entity_poly.pdbx_seq_one_letter_code
_entity_poly.pdbx_strand_id
1 'polypeptide(L)'
;MLATTPVRDDDRLTPPIRRYLRWLLVSMSMYASLLVTSLFALRKVSDEALLLRAAFGLLPALPLLLLIWAFARYIREADEMQRQIELQSLALGAMMTGIGFMVAGFLASAGVLALKGELVAILVLPALFGSYGVAKAVVQRSYAG
;
A
#
# COMPACT_ATOMS: atom_id res chain seq x y z
N MET A 1 -44.32 -18.88 13.48
CA MET A 1 -43.70 -17.67 14.03
C MET A 1 -42.20 -17.94 14.10
N LEU A 2 -41.50 -17.74 12.98
CA LEU A 2 -40.05 -17.99 12.83
C LEU A 2 -39.34 -16.70 13.19
N ALA A 3 -38.65 -16.71 14.33
CA ALA A 3 -37.81 -15.61 14.78
C ALA A 3 -36.59 -15.52 13.84
N THR A 4 -36.58 -14.52 12.95
CA THR A 4 -35.40 -14.13 12.23
C THR A 4 -34.43 -13.45 13.19
N THR A 5 -33.45 -14.22 13.67
CA THR A 5 -32.29 -13.63 14.37
C THR A 5 -31.58 -12.65 13.41
N PRO A 6 -31.35 -11.40 13.81
CA PRO A 6 -30.58 -10.49 12.99
C PRO A 6 -29.15 -11.02 12.90
N VAL A 7 -28.71 -11.32 11.69
CA VAL A 7 -27.32 -11.65 11.39
C VAL A 7 -26.47 -10.45 11.79
N ARG A 8 -25.71 -10.62 12.84
CA ARG A 8 -24.78 -9.63 13.38
C ARG A 8 -23.70 -9.36 12.32
N ASP A 9 -23.61 -8.14 11.86
CA ASP A 9 -22.68 -7.70 10.81
C ASP A 9 -21.19 -7.85 11.19
N ASP A 10 -20.90 -8.27 12.41
CA ASP A 10 -19.56 -8.44 12.95
C ASP A 10 -18.82 -9.70 12.45
N ASP A 11 -19.51 -10.64 11.80
CA ASP A 11 -18.94 -11.93 11.37
C ASP A 11 -18.36 -11.91 9.94
N ARG A 12 -18.34 -10.75 9.26
CA ARG A 12 -17.94 -10.67 7.85
C ARG A 12 -16.42 -10.67 7.61
N LEU A 13 -15.62 -10.58 8.65
CA LEU A 13 -14.16 -10.67 8.52
C LEU A 13 -13.69 -12.07 8.93
N THR A 14 -13.40 -12.89 7.94
CA THR A 14 -12.76 -14.19 8.19
C THR A 14 -11.44 -14.03 8.97
N PRO A 15 -11.07 -14.97 9.84
CA PRO A 15 -9.84 -14.89 10.65
C PRO A 15 -8.56 -14.50 9.89
N PRO A 16 -8.33 -14.99 8.65
CA PRO A 16 -7.15 -14.59 7.86
C PRO A 16 -7.15 -13.10 7.49
N ILE A 17 -8.32 -12.49 7.22
CA ILE A 17 -8.43 -11.07 6.85
C ILE A 17 -8.07 -10.17 8.04
N ARG A 18 -8.53 -10.49 9.25
CA ARG A 18 -8.18 -9.74 10.47
C ARG A 18 -6.67 -9.80 10.74
N ARG A 19 -6.07 -10.96 10.54
CA ARG A 19 -4.63 -11.15 10.70
C ARG A 19 -3.83 -10.34 9.67
N TYR A 20 -4.25 -10.36 8.42
CA TYR A 20 -3.64 -9.56 7.36
C TYR A 20 -3.76 -8.05 7.61
N LEU A 21 -4.95 -7.55 7.97
CA LEU A 21 -5.18 -6.14 8.31
C LEU A 21 -4.29 -5.68 9.47
N ARG A 22 -4.12 -6.49 10.50
CA ARG A 22 -3.21 -6.18 11.61
C ARG A 22 -1.77 -6.07 11.14
N TRP A 23 -1.29 -7.02 10.35
CA TRP A 23 0.06 -6.97 9.78
C TRP A 23 0.26 -5.78 8.85
N LEU A 24 -0.74 -5.46 8.04
CA LEU A 24 -0.73 -4.30 7.16
C LEU A 24 -0.67 -2.98 7.96
N LEU A 25 -1.49 -2.83 9.00
CA LEU A 25 -1.46 -1.65 9.86
C LEU A 25 -0.14 -1.51 10.62
N VAL A 26 0.38 -2.61 11.16
CA VAL A 26 1.68 -2.64 11.84
C VAL A 26 2.81 -2.26 10.87
N SER A 27 2.82 -2.84 9.67
CA SER A 27 3.83 -2.53 8.66
C SER A 27 3.74 -1.08 8.18
N MET A 28 2.54 -0.55 7.99
CA MET A 28 2.33 0.85 7.59
C MET A 28 2.73 1.84 8.68
N SER A 29 2.38 1.58 9.94
CA SER A 29 2.78 2.44 11.05
C SER A 29 4.29 2.38 11.29
N MET A 30 4.90 1.21 11.15
CA MET A 30 6.35 1.04 11.24
C MET A 30 7.07 1.73 10.07
N TYR A 31 6.53 1.63 8.86
CA TYR A 31 7.04 2.37 7.70
C TYR A 31 6.99 3.89 7.93
N ALA A 32 5.83 4.41 8.35
CA ALA A 32 5.67 5.84 8.60
C ALA A 32 6.63 6.35 9.70
N SER A 33 6.77 5.62 10.80
CA SER A 33 7.67 6.00 11.88
C SER A 33 9.15 5.95 11.47
N LEU A 34 9.55 4.90 10.74
CA LEU A 34 10.91 4.78 10.22
C LEU A 34 11.22 5.84 9.15
N LEU A 35 10.25 6.19 8.30
CA LEU A 35 10.41 7.25 7.32
C LEU A 35 10.63 8.61 7.98
N VAL A 36 9.83 8.94 8.98
CA VAL A 36 10.01 10.18 9.75
C VAL A 36 11.37 10.20 10.46
N THR A 37 11.73 9.11 11.13
CA THR A 37 13.01 8.98 11.83
C THR A 37 14.19 9.08 10.86
N SER A 38 14.11 8.44 9.72
CA SER A 38 15.12 8.50 8.65
C SER A 38 15.33 9.92 8.12
N LEU A 39 14.24 10.64 7.85
CA LEU A 39 14.32 12.04 7.40
C LEU A 39 14.97 12.95 8.43
N PHE A 40 14.68 12.76 9.72
CA PHE A 40 15.32 13.52 10.78
C PHE A 40 16.80 13.13 10.96
N ALA A 41 17.13 11.85 10.87
CA ALA A 41 18.50 11.37 10.96
C ALA A 41 19.36 11.89 9.80
N LEU A 42 18.85 11.88 8.57
CA LEU A 42 19.55 12.39 7.39
C LEU A 42 19.90 13.87 7.48
N ARG A 43 19.10 14.67 8.21
CA ARG A 43 19.41 16.09 8.46
C ARG A 43 20.59 16.30 9.40
N LYS A 44 20.94 15.30 10.22
CA LYS A 44 22.01 15.38 11.22
C LYS A 44 23.32 14.72 10.77
N VAL A 45 23.27 13.91 9.72
CA VAL A 45 24.45 13.20 9.19
C VAL A 45 25.20 14.11 8.23
N SER A 46 26.51 14.27 8.46
CA SER A 46 27.40 15.04 7.59
C SER A 46 27.45 14.47 6.16
N ASP A 47 27.65 15.34 5.18
CA ASP A 47 27.66 14.97 3.75
C ASP A 47 28.77 13.99 3.37
N GLU A 48 29.83 13.93 4.18
CA GLU A 48 30.98 13.04 3.97
C GLU A 48 30.69 11.56 4.28
N ALA A 49 29.64 11.26 5.08
CA ALA A 49 29.30 9.89 5.48
C ALA A 49 28.28 9.23 4.54
N LEU A 50 28.65 9.03 3.27
CA LEU A 50 27.78 8.49 2.24
C LEU A 50 27.14 7.13 2.60
N LEU A 51 27.94 6.21 3.19
CA LEU A 51 27.46 4.90 3.64
C LEU A 51 26.40 4.99 4.74
N LEU A 52 26.60 5.90 5.69
CA LEU A 52 25.65 6.12 6.77
C LEU A 52 24.33 6.73 6.26
N ARG A 53 24.42 7.67 5.32
CA ARG A 53 23.26 8.27 4.65
C ARG A 53 22.48 7.23 3.84
N ALA A 54 23.17 6.37 3.12
CA ALA A 54 22.54 5.28 2.37
C ALA A 54 21.84 4.29 3.31
N ALA A 55 22.48 3.93 4.43
CA ALA A 55 21.87 3.04 5.44
C ALA A 55 20.59 3.62 6.03
N PHE A 56 20.61 4.89 6.44
CA PHE A 56 19.41 5.57 6.95
C PHE A 56 18.35 5.76 5.87
N GLY A 57 18.73 6.02 4.63
CA GLY A 57 17.80 6.13 3.49
C GLY A 57 17.11 4.81 3.16
N LEU A 58 17.78 3.67 3.35
CA LEU A 58 17.23 2.33 3.12
C LEU A 58 16.39 1.79 4.30
N LEU A 59 16.53 2.38 5.48
CA LEU A 59 15.84 1.92 6.68
C LEU A 59 14.31 1.79 6.51
N PRO A 60 13.60 2.74 5.87
CA PRO A 60 12.17 2.64 5.63
C PRO A 60 11.78 1.52 4.63
N ALA A 61 12.73 1.00 3.86
CA ALA A 61 12.45 -0.06 2.91
C ALA A 61 12.29 -1.44 3.58
N LEU A 62 12.86 -1.65 4.76
CA LEU A 62 12.77 -2.93 5.47
C LEU A 62 11.33 -3.37 5.78
N PRO A 63 10.44 -2.53 6.36
CA PRO A 63 9.06 -2.92 6.59
C PRO A 63 8.27 -3.19 5.31
N LEU A 64 8.69 -2.64 4.16
CA LEU A 64 8.06 -2.93 2.89
C LEU A 64 8.34 -4.36 2.41
N LEU A 65 9.52 -4.90 2.68
CA LEU A 65 9.83 -6.31 2.41
C LEU A 65 8.95 -7.24 3.24
N LEU A 66 8.71 -6.90 4.51
CA LEU A 66 7.77 -7.65 5.37
C LEU A 66 6.34 -7.57 4.83
N LEU A 67 5.94 -6.41 4.32
CA LEU A 67 4.61 -6.23 3.71
C LEU A 67 4.45 -7.09 2.46
N ILE A 68 5.46 -7.13 1.59
CA ILE A 68 5.47 -7.98 0.38
C ILE A 68 5.36 -9.47 0.78
N TRP A 69 6.14 -9.90 1.77
CA TRP A 69 6.08 -11.26 2.26
C TRP A 69 4.71 -11.63 2.86
N ALA A 70 4.15 -10.75 3.70
CA ALA A 70 2.83 -10.94 4.30
C ALA A 70 1.73 -11.00 3.24
N PHE A 71 1.79 -10.15 2.21
CA PHE A 71 0.85 -10.15 1.10
C PHE A 71 0.95 -11.42 0.24
N ALA A 72 2.17 -11.84 -0.08
CA ALA A 72 2.40 -13.07 -0.85
C ALA A 72 1.88 -14.31 -0.10
N ARG A 73 2.07 -14.35 1.23
CA ARG A 73 1.52 -15.40 2.08
C ARG A 73 -0.02 -15.38 2.10
N TYR A 74 -0.61 -14.18 2.25
CA TYR A 74 -2.06 -14.02 2.23
C TYR A 74 -2.69 -14.54 0.94
N ILE A 75 -2.11 -14.21 -0.23
CA ILE A 75 -2.61 -14.67 -1.53
C ILE A 75 -2.52 -16.20 -1.66
N ARG A 76 -1.49 -16.83 -1.06
CA ARG A 76 -1.35 -18.30 -1.08
C ARG A 76 -2.38 -19.01 -0.21
N GLU A 77 -2.78 -18.39 0.90
CA GLU A 77 -3.74 -18.94 1.87
C GLU A 77 -5.20 -18.57 1.52
N ALA A 78 -5.43 -17.67 0.54
CA ALA A 78 -6.74 -17.21 0.12
C ALA A 78 -7.43 -18.24 -0.79
N ASP A 79 -8.76 -18.34 -0.68
CA ASP A 79 -9.60 -19.10 -1.61
C ASP A 79 -9.48 -18.59 -3.04
N GLU A 80 -9.74 -19.46 -4.03
CA GLU A 80 -9.58 -19.13 -5.46
C GLU A 80 -10.35 -17.85 -5.85
N MET A 81 -11.58 -17.70 -5.40
CA MET A 81 -12.41 -16.52 -5.66
C MET A 81 -11.80 -15.26 -5.03
N GLN A 82 -11.39 -15.35 -3.78
CA GLN A 82 -10.79 -14.23 -3.06
C GLN A 82 -9.44 -13.83 -3.66
N ARG A 83 -8.63 -14.82 -4.04
CA ARG A 83 -7.36 -14.61 -4.76
C ARG A 83 -7.58 -13.87 -6.07
N GLN A 84 -8.61 -14.23 -6.83
CA GLN A 84 -8.95 -13.58 -8.10
C GLN A 84 -9.35 -12.12 -7.90
N ILE A 85 -10.18 -11.82 -6.89
CA ILE A 85 -10.57 -10.46 -6.51
C ILE A 85 -9.34 -9.63 -6.12
N GLU A 86 -8.44 -10.18 -5.32
CA GLU A 86 -7.23 -9.49 -4.88
C GLU A 86 -6.28 -9.17 -6.04
N LEU A 87 -6.04 -10.14 -6.92
CA LEU A 87 -5.17 -9.96 -8.08
C LEU A 87 -5.75 -8.95 -9.08
N GLN A 88 -7.05 -9.00 -9.36
CA GLN A 88 -7.73 -8.03 -10.21
C GLN A 88 -7.69 -6.62 -9.62
N SER A 89 -7.94 -6.50 -8.32
CA SER A 89 -7.88 -5.22 -7.61
C SER A 89 -6.47 -4.63 -7.61
N LEU A 90 -5.45 -5.47 -7.45
CA LEU A 90 -4.06 -5.05 -7.51
C LEU A 90 -3.68 -4.60 -8.92
N ALA A 91 -4.09 -5.34 -9.96
CA ALA A 91 -3.81 -4.99 -11.34
C ALA A 91 -4.48 -3.65 -11.71
N LEU A 92 -5.75 -3.46 -11.38
CA LEU A 92 -6.46 -2.20 -11.61
C LEU A 92 -5.84 -1.05 -10.83
N GLY A 93 -5.50 -1.26 -9.55
CA GLY A 93 -4.82 -0.26 -8.72
C GLY A 93 -3.46 0.16 -9.28
N ALA A 94 -2.68 -0.81 -9.77
CA ALA A 94 -1.40 -0.54 -10.43
C ALA A 94 -1.56 0.27 -11.71
N MET A 95 -2.53 -0.07 -12.55
CA MET A 95 -2.85 0.68 -13.76
C MET A 95 -3.29 2.11 -13.45
N MET A 96 -4.19 2.30 -12.49
CA MET A 96 -4.65 3.63 -12.07
C MET A 96 -3.48 4.49 -11.56
N THR A 97 -2.62 3.91 -10.73
CA THR A 97 -1.43 4.59 -10.21
C THR A 97 -0.47 4.94 -11.35
N GLY A 98 -0.17 4.00 -12.23
CA GLY A 98 0.74 4.20 -13.36
C GLY A 98 0.25 5.32 -14.29
N ILE A 99 -1.02 5.29 -14.66
CA ILE A 99 -1.63 6.35 -15.49
C ILE A 99 -1.60 7.69 -14.76
N GLY A 100 -1.94 7.72 -13.46
CA GLY A 100 -1.91 8.94 -12.66
C GLY A 100 -0.52 9.59 -12.64
N PHE A 101 0.53 8.81 -12.39
CA PHE A 101 1.91 9.32 -12.40
C PHE A 101 2.38 9.69 -13.80
N MET A 102 1.94 9.01 -14.85
CA MET A 102 2.25 9.38 -16.23
C MET A 102 1.63 10.73 -16.60
N VAL A 103 0.37 10.98 -16.26
CA VAL A 103 -0.30 12.27 -16.44
C VAL A 103 0.41 13.37 -15.64
N ALA A 104 0.75 13.10 -14.37
CA ALA A 104 1.51 14.03 -13.55
C ALA A 104 2.89 14.35 -14.17
N GLY A 105 3.56 13.36 -14.75
CA GLY A 105 4.81 13.54 -15.48
C GLY A 105 4.66 14.43 -16.72
N PHE A 106 3.60 14.27 -17.50
CA PHE A 106 3.29 15.15 -18.63
C PHE A 106 3.02 16.59 -18.19
N LEU A 107 2.28 16.79 -17.11
CA LEU A 107 2.03 18.12 -16.55
C LEU A 107 3.31 18.76 -16.01
N ALA A 108 4.20 17.96 -15.44
CA ALA A 108 5.50 18.44 -14.98
C ALA A 108 6.42 18.83 -16.15
N SER A 109 6.44 18.04 -17.22
CA SER A 109 7.22 18.36 -18.43
C SER A 109 6.67 19.59 -19.17
N ALA A 110 5.36 19.85 -19.07
CA ALA A 110 4.73 21.06 -19.59
C ALA A 110 4.94 22.31 -18.70
N GLY A 111 5.65 22.18 -17.56
CA GLY A 111 5.90 23.29 -16.64
C GLY A 111 4.68 23.69 -15.77
N VAL A 112 3.58 22.93 -15.84
CA VAL A 112 2.35 23.21 -15.07
C VAL A 112 2.50 22.73 -13.63
N LEU A 113 3.28 21.68 -13.41
CA LEU A 113 3.46 21.05 -12.09
C LEU A 113 4.96 20.94 -11.77
N ALA A 114 5.38 21.47 -10.62
CA ALA A 114 6.75 21.33 -10.15
C ALA A 114 6.85 20.13 -9.19
N LEU A 115 7.23 18.96 -9.71
CA LEU A 115 7.42 17.75 -8.92
C LEU A 115 8.92 17.50 -8.71
N LYS A 116 9.32 17.36 -7.43
CA LYS A 116 10.65 16.85 -7.08
C LYS A 116 10.64 15.33 -7.26
N GLY A 117 11.63 14.77 -7.96
CA GLY A 117 11.71 13.33 -8.21
C GLY A 117 11.66 12.47 -6.94
N GLU A 118 12.26 12.95 -5.85
CA GLU A 118 12.23 12.31 -4.54
C GLU A 118 10.78 12.15 -3.98
N LEU A 119 9.97 13.20 -4.11
CA LEU A 119 8.57 13.19 -3.70
C LEU A 119 7.76 12.20 -4.52
N VAL A 120 7.97 12.16 -5.83
CA VAL A 120 7.32 11.21 -6.73
C VAL A 120 7.63 9.78 -6.30
N ALA A 121 8.90 9.47 -6.06
CA ALA A 121 9.33 8.14 -5.65
C ALA A 121 8.70 7.69 -4.32
N ILE A 122 8.61 8.59 -3.33
CA ILE A 122 8.00 8.30 -2.02
C ILE A 122 6.48 8.10 -2.15
N LEU A 123 5.81 8.85 -3.03
CA LEU A 123 4.35 8.83 -3.17
C LEU A 123 3.84 7.65 -4.01
N VAL A 124 4.67 6.99 -4.81
CA VAL A 124 4.25 5.86 -5.67
C VAL A 124 3.58 4.77 -4.85
N LEU A 125 4.18 4.37 -3.73
CA LEU A 125 3.67 3.26 -2.92
C LEU A 125 2.37 3.61 -2.19
N PRO A 126 2.24 4.73 -1.47
CA PRO A 126 0.96 5.17 -0.89
C PRO A 126 -0.15 5.32 -1.94
N ALA A 127 0.16 5.87 -3.12
CA ALA A 127 -0.79 6.01 -4.21
C ALA A 127 -1.25 4.65 -4.73
N LEU A 128 -0.34 3.68 -4.85
CA LEU A 128 -0.66 2.30 -5.25
C LEU A 128 -1.62 1.65 -4.25
N PHE A 129 -1.37 1.78 -2.95
CA PHE A 129 -2.27 1.21 -1.93
C PHE A 129 -3.61 1.92 -1.88
N GLY A 130 -3.65 3.25 -2.08
CA GLY A 130 -4.89 4.00 -2.18
C GLY A 130 -5.75 3.56 -3.37
N SER A 131 -5.16 3.49 -4.55
CA SER A 131 -5.86 3.04 -5.76
C SER A 131 -6.25 1.56 -5.71
N TYR A 132 -5.42 0.69 -5.10
CA TYR A 132 -5.79 -0.69 -4.82
C TYR A 132 -7.04 -0.78 -3.92
N GLY A 133 -7.13 0.03 -2.86
CA GLY A 133 -8.29 0.06 -1.97
C GLY A 133 -9.57 0.46 -2.72
N VAL A 134 -9.50 1.47 -3.58
CA VAL A 134 -10.62 1.90 -4.44
C VAL A 134 -10.99 0.80 -5.44
N ALA A 135 -10.01 0.24 -6.15
CA ALA A 135 -10.21 -0.84 -7.10
C ALA A 135 -10.87 -2.05 -6.44
N LYS A 136 -10.42 -2.43 -5.24
CA LYS A 136 -10.99 -3.54 -4.47
C LYS A 136 -12.46 -3.30 -4.15
N ALA A 137 -12.83 -2.10 -3.72
CA ALA A 137 -14.23 -1.77 -3.45
C ALA A 137 -15.12 -1.89 -4.70
N VAL A 138 -14.59 -1.52 -5.87
CA VAL A 138 -15.30 -1.65 -7.16
C VAL A 138 -15.43 -3.11 -7.58
N VAL A 139 -14.33 -3.86 -7.53
CA VAL A 139 -14.31 -5.28 -7.92
C VAL A 139 -15.23 -6.10 -7.01
N GLN A 140 -15.18 -5.90 -5.70
CA GLN A 140 -16.07 -6.62 -4.76
C GLN A 140 -17.55 -6.36 -5.06
N ARG A 141 -17.94 -5.14 -5.43
CA ARG A 141 -19.33 -4.83 -5.81
C ARG A 141 -19.75 -5.57 -7.08
N SER A 142 -18.85 -5.75 -8.03
CA SER A 142 -19.12 -6.48 -9.27
C SER A 142 -19.34 -7.98 -9.05
N TYR A 143 -18.75 -8.56 -8.02
CA TYR A 143 -18.95 -9.97 -7.66
C TYR A 143 -20.12 -10.21 -6.69
N ALA A 144 -20.67 -9.14 -6.10
CA ALA A 144 -21.79 -9.22 -5.16
C ALA A 144 -23.18 -9.02 -5.83
N GLY A 145 -23.20 -8.60 -7.11
CA GLY A 145 -24.42 -8.46 -7.91
C GLY A 145 -24.57 -9.58 -8.90
#